data_7fa38da6a3d946a8d1b69914ceb07900
#
_entry.id   7fa38da6a3d946a8d1b69914ceb07900
#
_cell.length_a   1.000
_cell.length_b   1.000
_cell.length_c   1.000
_cell.angle_alpha   90.00
_cell.angle_beta   90.00
_cell.angle_gamma   90.00
#
_symmetry.space_group_name_H-M   'P 1'
#
loop_
_entity.id
_entity.type
_entity.pdbx_description
1 polymer ?
#
loop_
_entity_poly.entity_id
_entity_poly.type
_entity_poly.pdbx_seq_one_letter_code
_entity_poly.pdbx_strand_id
1 'polypeptide(L)'
;MNSKVQFRIFTIVDLDKEEEYLHEMHLKGWRYRTNRFGFFYFEQCQPDDVIYHIYDSRNLKKCKHELQDFRNSGWELIETGFCLILRKPTSDILSEEKVYMSKGLRWEVMRSRLRSCIATFSGGLVVCMSLYRENLSQSFFIIFVLYACLISHLIYGFFRLKRKYQVDEM
;
A
#
# COMPACT_ATOMS: atom_id res chain seq x y z
N MET A 1 15.10 24.50 -1.77
CA MET A 1 14.23 23.47 -2.38
C MET A 1 12.87 23.62 -1.70
N ASN A 2 11.81 23.82 -2.48
CA ASN A 2 10.47 23.90 -1.91
C ASN A 2 10.00 22.48 -1.56
N SER A 3 9.39 22.36 -0.39
CA SER A 3 8.78 21.11 0.06
C SER A 3 7.27 21.29 0.24
N LYS A 4 6.50 20.25 0.01
CA LYS A 4 5.05 20.22 0.19
C LYS A 4 4.68 19.02 1.04
N VAL A 5 3.78 19.22 1.99
CA VAL A 5 3.25 18.14 2.83
C VAL A 5 1.74 18.06 2.59
N GLN A 6 1.23 16.86 2.37
CA GLN A 6 -0.20 16.60 2.24
C GLN A 6 -0.63 15.46 3.13
N PHE A 7 -1.76 15.61 3.79
CA PHE A 7 -2.37 14.53 4.57
C PHE A 7 -3.35 13.76 3.70
N ARG A 8 -3.11 12.45 3.57
CA ARG A 8 -3.99 11.51 2.88
C ARG A 8 -3.98 10.17 3.60
N ILE A 9 -5.12 9.53 3.66
CA ILE A 9 -5.24 8.18 4.21
C ILE A 9 -5.62 7.25 3.07
N PHE A 10 -4.75 6.30 2.78
CA PHE A 10 -5.02 5.20 1.88
C PHE A 10 -5.14 3.92 2.69
N THR A 11 -6.18 3.16 2.43
CA THR A 11 -6.35 1.86 3.06
C THR A 11 -5.54 0.80 2.28
N ILE A 12 -5.39 -0.38 2.88
CA ILE A 12 -4.65 -1.50 2.28
C ILE A 12 -5.19 -1.87 0.89
N VAL A 13 -6.47 -1.59 0.68
CA VAL A 13 -7.19 -1.89 -0.57
C VAL A 13 -7.14 -0.74 -1.60
N ASP A 14 -6.55 0.40 -1.26
CA ASP A 14 -6.47 1.59 -2.12
C ASP A 14 -5.08 1.78 -2.75
N LEU A 15 -4.30 0.71 -2.92
CA LEU A 15 -2.96 0.76 -3.53
C LEU A 15 -2.95 1.48 -4.87
N ASP A 16 -3.91 1.18 -5.74
CA ASP A 16 -4.01 1.83 -7.04
C ASP A 16 -4.24 3.32 -6.94
N LYS A 17 -5.09 3.74 -5.99
CA LYS A 17 -5.37 5.15 -5.78
C LYS A 17 -4.16 5.88 -5.18
N GLU A 18 -3.37 5.18 -4.35
CA GLU A 18 -2.13 5.72 -3.81
C GLU A 18 -1.09 5.90 -4.93
N GLU A 19 -0.91 4.90 -5.79
CA GLU A 19 -0.02 4.98 -6.96
C GLU A 19 -0.45 6.09 -7.92
N GLU A 20 -1.75 6.17 -8.26
CA GLU A 20 -2.33 7.22 -9.10
C GLU A 20 -2.12 8.62 -8.49
N TYR A 21 -2.34 8.75 -7.19
CA TYR A 21 -2.10 10.01 -6.47
C TYR A 21 -0.63 10.45 -6.55
N LEU A 22 0.33 9.53 -6.38
CA LEU A 22 1.75 9.84 -6.49
C LEU A 22 2.13 10.25 -7.92
N HIS A 23 1.57 9.57 -8.92
CA HIS A 23 1.72 9.92 -10.33
C HIS A 23 1.18 11.33 -10.63
N GLU A 24 -0.07 11.64 -10.22
CA GLU A 24 -0.64 12.98 -10.39
C GLU A 24 0.18 14.07 -9.70
N MET A 25 0.74 13.79 -8.54
CA MET A 25 1.59 14.75 -7.85
C MET A 25 2.88 15.01 -8.63
N HIS A 26 3.46 13.99 -9.24
CA HIS A 26 4.65 14.14 -10.07
C HIS A 26 4.37 14.97 -11.33
N LEU A 27 3.25 14.72 -11.99
CA LEU A 27 2.78 15.54 -13.12
C LEU A 27 2.61 17.02 -12.76
N LYS A 28 2.28 17.31 -11.49
CA LYS A 28 2.16 18.69 -10.95
C LYS A 28 3.51 19.27 -10.49
N GLY A 29 4.63 18.57 -10.73
CA GLY A 29 5.98 19.00 -10.33
C GLY A 29 6.32 18.72 -8.86
N TRP A 30 5.69 17.71 -8.25
CA TRP A 30 5.92 17.31 -6.86
C TRP A 30 6.34 15.86 -6.78
N ARG A 31 7.64 15.64 -6.63
CA ARG A 31 8.24 14.31 -6.51
C ARG A 31 8.07 13.79 -5.08
N TYR A 32 7.55 12.57 -4.96
CA TYR A 32 7.42 11.89 -3.67
C TYR A 32 8.76 11.58 -3.03
N ARG A 33 8.87 11.80 -1.72
CA ARG A 33 10.06 11.54 -0.93
C ARG A 33 9.85 10.49 0.15
N THR A 34 8.82 10.66 0.97
CA THR A 34 8.49 9.74 2.08
C THR A 34 7.07 9.96 2.57
N ASN A 35 6.55 9.00 3.34
CA ASN A 35 5.30 9.20 4.09
C ASN A 35 5.47 8.75 5.55
N ARG A 36 4.74 9.40 6.45
CA ARG A 36 4.64 9.03 7.88
C ARG A 36 3.24 9.33 8.38
N PHE A 37 2.57 8.32 8.92
CA PHE A 37 1.23 8.46 9.53
C PHE A 37 0.19 9.19 8.65
N GLY A 38 0.20 8.93 7.34
CA GLY A 38 -0.70 9.59 6.40
C GLY A 38 -0.23 10.97 5.90
N PHE A 39 0.90 11.48 6.39
CA PHE A 39 1.51 12.69 5.84
C PHE A 39 2.49 12.31 4.75
N PHE A 40 2.20 12.76 3.53
CA PHE A 40 3.03 12.58 2.34
C PHE A 40 3.92 13.80 2.15
N TYR A 41 5.22 13.58 2.05
CA TYR A 41 6.23 14.60 1.86
C TYR A 41 6.71 14.59 0.42
N PHE A 42 6.64 15.75 -0.21
CA PHE A 42 7.06 15.95 -1.59
C PHE A 42 8.14 17.02 -1.67
N GLU A 43 8.97 16.93 -2.68
CA GLU A 43 9.93 17.97 -3.08
C GLU A 43 9.59 18.47 -4.47
N GLN A 44 9.87 19.75 -4.72
CA GLN A 44 9.63 20.36 -6.03
C GLN A 44 10.59 19.75 -7.07
N CYS A 45 10.04 19.35 -8.21
CA CYS A 45 10.78 18.83 -9.37
C CYS A 45 10.20 19.40 -10.67
N GLN A 46 10.81 19.08 -11.79
CA GLN A 46 10.16 19.30 -13.09
C GLN A 46 9.00 18.32 -13.23
N PRO A 47 7.84 18.79 -13.76
CA PRO A 47 6.72 17.91 -14.09
C PRO A 47 7.16 16.87 -15.11
N ASP A 48 6.87 15.60 -14.82
CA ASP A 48 7.21 14.48 -15.69
C ASP A 48 6.19 13.36 -15.52
N ASP A 49 6.01 12.54 -16.56
CA ASP A 49 5.16 11.37 -16.56
C ASP A 49 5.91 10.19 -15.97
N VAL A 50 5.72 9.96 -14.66
CA VAL A 50 6.45 8.94 -13.87
C VAL A 50 5.47 7.97 -13.25
N ILE A 51 5.65 6.69 -13.51
CA ILE A 51 4.87 5.62 -12.88
C ILE A 51 5.44 5.28 -11.52
N TYR A 52 4.54 5.07 -10.56
CA TYR A 52 4.85 4.63 -9.21
C TYR A 52 4.25 3.25 -8.96
N HIS A 53 5.05 2.36 -8.33
CA HIS A 53 4.61 1.05 -7.87
C HIS A 53 4.98 0.84 -6.41
N ILE A 54 4.02 0.36 -5.62
CA ILE A 54 4.16 0.17 -4.18
C ILE A 54 4.30 -1.32 -3.87
N TYR A 55 5.40 -1.67 -3.19
CA TYR A 55 5.73 -3.03 -2.76
C TYR A 55 5.81 -3.15 -1.24
N ASP A 56 5.57 -4.36 -0.73
CA ASP A 56 5.84 -4.68 0.68
C ASP A 56 7.33 -4.99 0.87
N SER A 57 8.01 -4.13 1.63
CA SER A 57 9.45 -4.26 1.90
C SER A 57 9.83 -5.56 2.61
N ARG A 58 8.88 -6.21 3.30
CA ARG A 58 9.13 -7.48 4.04
C ARG A 58 9.37 -8.65 3.11
N ASN A 59 8.66 -8.71 2.00
CA ASN A 59 8.84 -9.77 0.99
C ASN A 59 10.08 -9.53 0.15
N LEU A 60 10.37 -8.29 -0.20
CA LEU A 60 11.52 -7.91 -1.02
C LEU A 60 12.88 -8.08 -0.31
N LYS A 61 12.93 -7.99 1.03
CA LYS A 61 14.15 -8.30 1.77
C LYS A 61 14.59 -9.77 1.62
N LYS A 62 13.65 -10.67 1.27
CA LYS A 62 13.98 -12.07 0.94
C LYS A 62 14.49 -12.22 -0.50
N CYS A 63 14.15 -11.31 -1.39
CA CYS A 63 14.48 -11.34 -2.82
C CYS A 63 15.49 -10.23 -3.17
N LYS A 64 16.68 -10.26 -2.57
CA LYS A 64 17.77 -9.31 -2.92
C LYS A 64 18.09 -9.28 -4.42
N HIS A 65 17.89 -10.41 -5.09
CA HIS A 65 18.09 -10.54 -6.53
C HIS A 65 17.09 -9.68 -7.31
N GLU A 66 15.81 -9.74 -6.98
CA GLU A 66 14.76 -8.95 -7.64
C GLU A 66 14.99 -7.42 -7.48
N LEU A 67 15.50 -6.98 -6.31
CA LEU A 67 15.84 -5.57 -6.11
C LEU A 67 16.96 -5.10 -7.03
N GLN A 68 17.93 -5.96 -7.28
CA GLN A 68 19.02 -5.66 -8.19
C GLN A 68 18.52 -5.62 -9.64
N ASP A 69 17.62 -6.51 -10.00
CA ASP A 69 17.00 -6.55 -11.33
C ASP A 69 16.17 -5.29 -11.59
N PHE A 70 15.40 -4.79 -10.60
CA PHE A 70 14.70 -3.51 -10.72
C PHE A 70 15.65 -2.34 -10.92
N ARG A 71 16.76 -2.29 -10.18
CA ARG A 71 17.78 -1.24 -10.38
C ARG A 71 18.42 -1.31 -11.76
N ASN A 72 18.76 -2.52 -12.21
CA ASN A 72 19.36 -2.74 -13.53
C ASN A 72 18.38 -2.37 -14.66
N SER A 73 17.08 -2.50 -14.42
CA SER A 73 16.02 -2.09 -15.36
C SER A 73 15.68 -0.59 -15.26
N GLY A 74 16.45 0.21 -14.52
CA GLY A 74 16.27 1.66 -14.43
C GLY A 74 15.19 2.13 -13.45
N TRP A 75 14.69 1.26 -12.56
CA TRP A 75 13.77 1.67 -11.51
C TRP A 75 14.50 2.33 -10.35
N GLU A 76 14.02 3.49 -9.94
CA GLU A 76 14.47 4.15 -8.72
C GLU A 76 13.69 3.60 -7.51
N LEU A 77 14.42 3.18 -6.48
CA LEU A 77 13.88 2.58 -5.27
C LEU A 77 13.84 3.61 -4.14
N ILE A 78 12.66 3.81 -3.56
CA ILE A 78 12.43 4.69 -2.42
C ILE A 78 11.93 3.83 -1.26
N GLU A 79 12.78 3.66 -0.24
CA GLU A 79 12.40 2.90 0.96
C GLU A 79 11.66 3.81 1.94
N THR A 80 10.45 3.41 2.31
CA THR A 80 9.64 4.09 3.32
C THR A 80 9.16 3.07 4.34
N GLY A 81 9.89 2.97 5.45
CA GLY A 81 9.51 2.15 6.61
C GLY A 81 9.02 0.73 6.29
N PHE A 82 7.74 0.59 5.98
CA PHE A 82 7.09 -0.70 5.71
C PHE A 82 6.88 -1.01 4.22
N CYS A 83 7.06 -0.02 3.35
CA CYS A 83 6.85 -0.15 1.92
C CYS A 83 8.10 0.23 1.15
N LEU A 84 8.27 -0.39 0.00
CA LEU A 84 9.20 0.01 -1.03
C LEU A 84 8.39 0.62 -2.17
N ILE A 85 8.74 1.82 -2.57
CA ILE A 85 8.14 2.48 -3.72
C ILE A 85 9.16 2.49 -4.84
N LEU A 86 8.76 1.96 -5.97
CA LEU A 86 9.51 2.02 -7.22
C LEU A 86 8.93 3.14 -8.07
N ARG A 87 9.79 3.90 -8.74
CA ARG A 87 9.37 4.88 -9.74
C ARG A 87 10.27 4.82 -10.98
N LYS A 88 9.65 5.05 -12.13
CA LYS A 88 10.34 5.08 -13.43
C LYS A 88 9.58 6.01 -14.38
N PRO A 89 10.27 6.82 -15.23
CA PRO A 89 9.61 7.58 -16.29
C PRO A 89 8.83 6.66 -17.22
N THR A 90 7.64 7.08 -17.64
CA THR A 90 6.78 6.28 -18.53
C THR A 90 7.42 6.02 -19.90
N SER A 91 8.27 6.97 -20.37
CA SER A 91 9.04 6.85 -21.60
C SER A 91 9.97 5.64 -21.61
N ASP A 92 10.46 5.22 -20.45
CA ASP A 92 11.52 4.21 -20.32
C ASP A 92 10.95 2.80 -20.04
N ILE A 93 9.61 2.67 -20.01
CA ILE A 93 8.93 1.42 -19.67
C ILE A 93 8.60 0.66 -20.96
N LEU A 94 9.14 -0.55 -21.07
CA LEU A 94 8.76 -1.50 -22.10
C LEU A 94 7.33 -2.01 -21.86
N SER A 95 6.56 -2.21 -22.93
CA SER A 95 5.17 -2.65 -22.85
C SER A 95 4.96 -3.97 -22.10
N GLU A 96 5.92 -4.89 -22.19
CA GLU A 96 5.91 -6.16 -21.48
C GLU A 96 6.15 -6.01 -19.99
N GLU A 97 7.02 -5.08 -19.57
CA GLU A 97 7.32 -4.76 -18.19
C GLU A 97 6.08 -4.21 -17.45
N LYS A 98 5.29 -3.39 -18.14
CA LYS A 98 4.02 -2.84 -17.64
C LYS A 98 2.97 -3.92 -17.35
N VAL A 99 2.93 -4.99 -18.13
CA VAL A 99 1.99 -6.11 -17.95
C VAL A 99 2.44 -7.05 -16.82
N TYR A 100 3.74 -7.35 -16.74
CA TYR A 100 4.29 -8.27 -15.73
C TYR A 100 4.14 -7.70 -14.32
N MET A 101 4.42 -6.41 -14.13
CA MET A 101 4.31 -5.74 -12.84
C MET A 101 2.86 -5.54 -12.37
N SER A 102 1.88 -5.56 -13.29
CA SER A 102 0.51 -5.18 -12.95
C SER A 102 -0.32 -6.27 -12.26
N LYS A 103 -0.08 -7.55 -12.48
CA LYS A 103 -1.00 -8.63 -12.05
C LYS A 103 -0.51 -9.49 -10.89
N GLY A 104 0.67 -10.07 -10.97
CA GLY A 104 1.12 -11.05 -9.96
C GLY A 104 1.61 -10.43 -8.64
N LEU A 105 2.48 -9.43 -8.73
CA LEU A 105 3.09 -8.82 -7.55
C LEU A 105 2.08 -8.01 -6.71
N ARG A 106 1.11 -7.35 -7.34
CA ARG A 106 0.06 -6.60 -6.63
C ARG A 106 -0.77 -7.47 -5.71
N TRP A 107 -1.09 -8.69 -6.17
CA TRP A 107 -1.81 -9.67 -5.36
C TRP A 107 -1.02 -10.09 -4.12
N GLU A 108 0.29 -10.32 -4.26
CA GLU A 108 1.14 -10.69 -3.12
C GLU A 108 1.25 -9.59 -2.08
N VAL A 109 1.47 -8.33 -2.50
CA VAL A 109 1.51 -7.17 -1.60
C VAL A 109 0.21 -7.03 -0.84
N MET A 110 -0.91 -7.14 -1.53
CA MET A 110 -2.23 -7.04 -0.93
C MET A 110 -2.50 -8.17 0.05
N ARG A 111 -2.18 -9.41 -0.34
CA ARG A 111 -2.33 -10.60 0.51
C ARG A 111 -1.47 -10.53 1.77
N SER A 112 -0.26 -9.97 1.66
CA SER A 112 0.64 -9.76 2.78
C SER A 112 0.12 -8.70 3.74
N ARG A 113 -0.33 -7.55 3.23
CA ARG A 113 -0.93 -6.48 4.03
C ARG A 113 -2.21 -6.95 4.72
N LEU A 114 -3.06 -7.68 4.02
CA LEU A 114 -4.29 -8.24 4.59
C LEU A 114 -4.01 -9.20 5.74
N ARG A 115 -3.04 -10.11 5.57
CA ARG A 115 -2.62 -11.02 6.65
C ARG A 115 -2.13 -10.26 7.88
N SER A 116 -1.35 -9.21 7.68
CA SER A 116 -0.88 -8.37 8.78
C SER A 116 -2.03 -7.69 9.53
N CYS A 117 -3.01 -7.19 8.80
CA CYS A 117 -4.19 -6.58 9.41
C CYS A 117 -5.04 -7.59 10.17
N ILE A 118 -5.29 -8.76 9.60
CA ILE A 118 -6.03 -9.84 10.28
C ILE A 118 -5.32 -10.21 11.59
N ALA A 119 -4.00 -10.37 11.58
CA ALA A 119 -3.22 -10.69 12.78
C ALA A 119 -3.32 -9.59 13.85
N THR A 120 -3.25 -8.31 13.44
CA THR A 120 -3.39 -7.17 14.38
C THR A 120 -4.80 -7.11 14.95
N PHE A 121 -5.81 -7.30 14.12
CA PHE A 121 -7.21 -7.29 14.57
C PHE A 121 -7.54 -8.47 15.47
N SER A 122 -7.06 -9.68 15.16
CA SER A 122 -7.27 -10.84 16.03
C SER A 122 -6.63 -10.66 17.40
N GLY A 123 -5.40 -10.10 17.45
CA GLY A 123 -4.74 -9.76 18.70
C GLY A 123 -5.51 -8.73 19.52
N GLY A 124 -6.02 -7.68 18.89
CA GLY A 124 -6.84 -6.67 19.55
C GLY A 124 -8.15 -7.24 20.10
N LEU A 125 -8.78 -8.17 19.40
CA LEU A 125 -10.01 -8.83 19.85
C LEU A 125 -9.77 -9.70 21.10
N VAL A 126 -8.62 -10.41 21.16
CA VAL A 126 -8.23 -11.18 22.34
C VAL A 126 -8.02 -10.26 23.54
N VAL A 127 -7.35 -9.10 23.37
CA VAL A 127 -7.17 -8.10 24.44
C VAL A 127 -8.52 -7.55 24.88
N CYS A 128 -9.44 -7.20 23.98
CA CYS A 128 -10.77 -6.75 24.34
C CYS A 128 -11.55 -7.80 25.11
N MET A 129 -11.45 -9.07 24.71
CA MET A 129 -12.10 -10.18 25.43
C MET A 129 -11.55 -10.40 26.84
N SER A 130 -10.25 -10.23 27.04
CA SER A 130 -9.62 -10.33 28.37
C SER A 130 -10.04 -9.20 29.32
N LEU A 131 -10.23 -7.99 28.77
CA LEU A 131 -10.71 -6.83 29.53
C LEU A 131 -12.23 -6.88 29.86
N TYR A 132 -13.02 -7.66 29.11
CA TYR A 132 -14.45 -7.82 29.30
C TYR A 132 -14.82 -8.44 30.69
N ARG A 133 -13.89 -9.10 31.33
CA ARG A 133 -14.07 -9.79 32.62
C ARG A 133 -14.43 -8.84 33.77
N GLU A 134 -14.33 -7.51 33.61
CA GLU A 134 -14.50 -6.52 34.68
C GLU A 134 -15.55 -5.41 34.36
N ASN A 135 -16.82 -5.76 34.07
CA ASN A 135 -17.98 -4.84 34.09
C ASN A 135 -18.01 -3.68 33.04
N LEU A 136 -17.55 -3.86 31.82
CA LEU A 136 -17.60 -2.82 30.76
C LEU A 136 -18.61 -3.12 29.64
N SER A 137 -19.86 -3.48 29.94
CA SER A 137 -20.81 -3.99 28.94
C SER A 137 -21.16 -3.04 27.80
N GLN A 138 -21.33 -1.74 28.03
CA GLN A 138 -21.68 -0.78 26.97
C GLN A 138 -20.50 -0.40 26.08
N SER A 139 -19.33 -0.17 26.67
CA SER A 139 -18.11 0.16 25.90
C SER A 139 -17.67 -1.00 25.02
N PHE A 140 -17.87 -2.24 25.47
CA PHE A 140 -17.56 -3.44 24.71
C PHE A 140 -18.44 -3.56 23.45
N PHE A 141 -19.73 -3.27 23.54
CA PHE A 141 -20.64 -3.31 22.39
C PHE A 141 -20.21 -2.31 21.31
N ILE A 142 -19.84 -1.09 21.67
CA ILE A 142 -19.36 -0.06 20.74
C ILE A 142 -18.07 -0.53 20.05
N ILE A 143 -17.11 -1.05 20.81
CA ILE A 143 -15.86 -1.57 20.28
C ILE A 143 -16.12 -2.73 19.31
N PHE A 144 -17.01 -3.65 19.67
CA PHE A 144 -17.36 -4.78 18.81
C PHE A 144 -18.00 -4.34 17.49
N VAL A 145 -18.91 -3.36 17.52
CA VAL A 145 -19.53 -2.80 16.31
C VAL A 145 -18.49 -2.14 15.41
N LEU A 146 -17.57 -1.35 15.98
CA LEU A 146 -16.47 -0.73 15.22
C LEU A 146 -15.58 -1.79 14.57
N TYR A 147 -15.25 -2.87 15.28
CA TYR A 147 -14.49 -3.99 14.74
C TYR A 147 -15.22 -4.71 13.61
N ALA A 148 -16.51 -4.97 13.76
CA ALA A 148 -17.33 -5.59 12.73
C ALA A 148 -17.39 -4.72 11.45
N CYS A 149 -17.53 -3.41 11.59
CA CYS A 149 -17.50 -2.46 10.48
C CYS A 149 -16.14 -2.47 9.75
N LEU A 150 -15.03 -2.46 10.51
CA LEU A 150 -13.68 -2.51 9.92
C LEU A 150 -13.43 -3.83 9.17
N ILE A 151 -13.81 -4.96 9.76
CA ILE A 151 -13.68 -6.28 9.11
C ILE A 151 -14.53 -6.34 7.85
N SER A 152 -15.77 -5.86 7.89
CA SER A 152 -16.65 -5.81 6.73
C SER A 152 -16.07 -4.96 5.60
N HIS A 153 -15.48 -3.81 5.93
CA HIS A 153 -14.79 -2.95 4.97
C HIS A 153 -13.59 -3.64 4.33
N LEU A 154 -12.78 -4.34 5.12
CA LEU A 154 -11.63 -5.10 4.63
C LEU A 154 -12.05 -6.25 3.70
N ILE A 155 -13.09 -7.00 4.09
CA ILE A 155 -13.65 -8.10 3.28
C ILE A 155 -14.19 -7.55 1.96
N TYR A 156 -14.97 -6.47 2.00
CA TYR A 156 -15.49 -5.82 0.80
C TYR A 156 -14.37 -5.37 -0.14
N GLY A 157 -13.35 -4.68 0.41
CA GLY A 157 -12.17 -4.26 -0.33
C GLY A 157 -11.43 -5.43 -0.97
N PHE A 158 -11.28 -6.54 -0.24
CA PHE A 158 -10.65 -7.76 -0.74
C PHE A 158 -11.39 -8.35 -1.94
N PHE A 159 -12.72 -8.52 -1.84
CA PHE A 159 -13.52 -9.05 -2.94
C PHE A 159 -13.54 -8.11 -4.15
N ARG A 160 -13.58 -6.80 -3.94
CA ARG A 160 -13.50 -5.79 -4.99
C ARG A 160 -12.19 -5.91 -5.76
N LEU A 161 -11.06 -6.04 -5.05
CA LEU A 161 -9.75 -6.16 -5.68
C LEU A 161 -9.54 -7.53 -6.34
N LYS A 162 -10.01 -8.61 -5.71
CA LYS A 162 -10.00 -9.94 -6.33
C LYS A 162 -10.73 -9.92 -7.68
N ARG A 163 -11.90 -9.28 -7.74
CA ARG A 163 -12.67 -9.14 -8.98
C ARG A 163 -12.00 -8.25 -10.02
N LYS A 164 -11.31 -7.17 -9.57
CA LYS A 164 -10.62 -6.23 -10.47
C LYS A 164 -9.37 -6.86 -11.10
N TYR A 165 -8.63 -7.64 -10.34
CA TYR A 165 -7.39 -8.24 -10.79
C TYR A 165 -7.56 -9.64 -11.37
N GLN A 166 -8.79 -10.21 -11.35
CA GLN A 166 -9.11 -11.57 -11.81
C GLN A 166 -7.83 -12.41 -11.96
N VAL A 167 -7.32 -12.86 -10.82
CA VAL A 167 -6.25 -13.86 -10.84
C VAL A 167 -6.97 -15.14 -11.25
N ASP A 168 -7.09 -15.35 -12.54
CA ASP A 168 -7.46 -16.65 -13.09
C ASP A 168 -6.37 -17.59 -12.60
N GLU A 169 -6.70 -18.39 -11.61
CA GLU A 169 -5.96 -19.59 -11.29
C GLU A 169 -6.12 -20.53 -12.51
N MET A 170 -5.17 -20.40 -13.45
CA MET A 170 -4.86 -21.50 -14.36
C MET A 170 -3.69 -22.28 -13.80
#